data_2bc5f8aa2726438c1cfa6c6593bbeaf3
#
_entry.id   2bc5f8aa2726438c1cfa6c6593bbeaf3
#
_cell.length_a   1.000
_cell.length_b   1.000
_cell.length_c   1.000
_cell.angle_alpha   90.00
_cell.angle_beta   90.00
_cell.angle_gamma   90.00
#
_symmetry.space_group_name_H-M   'P 1'
#
loop_
_entity.id
_entity.type
_entity.pdbx_description
1 polymer ?
#
loop_
_entity_poly.entity_id
_entity_poly.type
_entity_poly.pdbx_seq_one_letter_code
_entity_poly.pdbx_strand_id
1 'polypeptide(L)'
;MDRCLQLKELLNSGSCFKMICGAGNEDALYVKKLALVYTLAGAKILDVSCSVKVIEHAMQGIDLAYDLSKELGVDIGVRPFIMASIGMPGDHHVRKSYIDPTLCLGCRLCIPVCPTNAIPEGFISELDMWKELGGSYEQEDQSKEIVIKDLCIGCGKCSNICPKDDIISYRHNARELRELLPKCMEAGAETFELHAAVGEDDVTMEEWKVLNEINSSNYNSMCLDRLNLGNLKLEHRISEAALISDNKIIIQADGYPMSGGEDDYNTTLQAVACADVINKRFNIRRKKVQKETSGKAKMINKMFYRPLNSKKVIPIVLSGGTNSQSRELAEAAWVRCNGIAIGTFARDIVEDFVRDEDFYSDINIIKSAYEVAKSLVHKNKMTKEL
;
A
#
# COMPACT_ATOMS: atom_id res chain seq x y z
N MET A 1 -17.07 5.71 -20.43
CA MET A 1 -15.81 6.51 -20.38
C MET A 1 -14.66 5.55 -20.25
N ASP A 2 -13.56 5.75 -20.93
CA ASP A 2 -12.35 4.95 -20.81
C ASP A 2 -11.83 5.02 -19.37
N ARG A 3 -11.55 3.88 -18.74
CA ARG A 3 -11.14 3.79 -17.33
C ARG A 3 -9.80 4.49 -17.08
N CYS A 4 -8.87 4.44 -18.03
CA CYS A 4 -7.59 5.17 -17.93
C CYS A 4 -7.80 6.70 -17.91
N LEU A 5 -8.69 7.21 -18.77
CA LEU A 5 -9.03 8.64 -18.76
C LEU A 5 -9.74 9.03 -17.46
N GLN A 6 -10.62 8.18 -16.94
CA GLN A 6 -11.33 8.42 -15.70
C GLN A 6 -10.35 8.46 -14.49
N LEU A 7 -9.38 7.55 -14.42
CA LEU A 7 -8.33 7.58 -13.39
C LEU A 7 -7.50 8.86 -13.49
N LYS A 8 -7.12 9.25 -14.71
CA LYS A 8 -6.38 10.50 -14.95
C LYS A 8 -7.14 11.74 -14.47
N GLU A 9 -8.44 11.80 -14.72
CA GLU A 9 -9.29 12.91 -14.26
C GLU A 9 -9.40 12.95 -12.74
N LEU A 10 -9.56 11.79 -12.08
CA LEU A 10 -9.56 11.68 -10.63
C LEU A 10 -8.24 12.17 -10.01
N LEU A 11 -7.11 11.76 -10.58
CA LEU A 11 -5.79 12.22 -10.13
C LEU A 11 -5.64 13.74 -10.34
N ASN A 12 -6.06 14.26 -11.48
CA ASN A 12 -5.95 15.70 -11.78
C ASN A 12 -6.87 16.55 -10.89
N SER A 13 -7.96 15.98 -10.38
CA SER A 13 -8.87 16.70 -9.47
C SER A 13 -8.29 16.91 -8.07
N GLY A 14 -7.25 16.16 -7.70
CA GLY A 14 -6.69 16.14 -6.33
C GLY A 14 -7.59 15.45 -5.31
N SER A 15 -8.73 14.89 -5.73
CA SER A 15 -9.71 14.27 -4.82
C SER A 15 -9.59 12.74 -4.74
N CYS A 16 -8.46 12.18 -5.15
CA CYS A 16 -8.26 10.75 -5.16
C CYS A 16 -7.96 10.24 -3.74
N PHE A 17 -8.95 9.65 -3.08
CA PHE A 17 -8.73 8.89 -1.86
C PHE A 17 -8.49 7.42 -2.21
N LYS A 18 -7.35 6.89 -1.76
CA LYS A 18 -6.96 5.49 -1.92
C LYS A 18 -7.05 4.80 -0.56
N MET A 19 -7.89 3.77 -0.47
CA MET A 19 -7.94 2.88 0.68
C MET A 19 -6.93 1.77 0.51
N ILE A 20 -5.98 1.62 1.44
CA ILE A 20 -5.02 0.52 1.45
C ILE A 20 -5.55 -0.59 2.36
N CYS A 21 -6.09 -1.65 1.76
CA CYS A 21 -6.56 -2.83 2.49
C CYS A 21 -5.42 -3.69 3.01
N GLY A 22 -4.22 -3.47 2.49
CA GLY A 22 -2.97 -4.11 2.89
C GLY A 22 -2.34 -4.90 1.75
N ALA A 23 -1.12 -4.51 1.32
CA ALA A 23 -0.39 -5.12 0.20
C ALA A 23 -0.08 -6.62 0.42
N GLY A 24 0.06 -7.05 1.68
CA GLY A 24 0.28 -8.44 2.06
C GLY A 24 -0.93 -9.06 2.78
N ASN A 25 -2.09 -8.41 2.78
CA ASN A 25 -3.29 -8.93 3.45
C ASN A 25 -4.01 -9.92 2.52
N GLU A 26 -4.03 -11.19 2.89
CA GLU A 26 -4.67 -12.27 2.13
C GLU A 26 -5.98 -12.76 2.77
N ASP A 27 -6.47 -12.09 3.83
CA ASP A 27 -7.82 -12.29 4.39
C ASP A 27 -8.87 -11.69 3.44
N ALA A 28 -9.29 -12.50 2.46
CA ALA A 28 -10.17 -12.07 1.40
C ALA A 28 -11.56 -11.61 1.92
N LEU A 29 -12.08 -12.24 3.00
CA LEU A 29 -13.36 -11.86 3.58
C LEU A 29 -13.28 -10.50 4.27
N TYR A 30 -12.19 -10.24 4.97
CA TYR A 30 -11.93 -8.95 5.58
C TYR A 30 -11.80 -7.85 4.52
N VAL A 31 -11.04 -8.11 3.46
CA VAL A 31 -10.89 -7.18 2.34
C VAL A 31 -12.21 -6.90 1.65
N LYS A 32 -13.10 -7.90 1.49
CA LYS A 32 -14.46 -7.72 0.97
C LYS A 32 -15.26 -6.72 1.80
N LYS A 33 -15.23 -6.83 3.14
CA LYS A 33 -15.92 -5.91 4.04
C LYS A 33 -15.36 -4.49 3.95
N LEU A 34 -14.02 -4.34 3.93
CA LEU A 34 -13.38 -3.04 3.72
C LEU A 34 -13.74 -2.42 2.37
N ALA A 35 -13.73 -3.22 1.29
CA ALA A 35 -14.11 -2.77 -0.04
C ALA A 35 -15.55 -2.24 -0.08
N LEU A 36 -16.49 -2.93 0.59
CA LEU A 36 -17.87 -2.48 0.72
C LEU A 36 -17.94 -1.12 1.43
N VAL A 37 -17.38 -1.02 2.64
CA VAL A 37 -17.44 0.18 3.47
C VAL A 37 -16.81 1.39 2.78
N TYR A 38 -15.60 1.22 2.24
CA TYR A 38 -14.88 2.33 1.61
C TYR A 38 -15.39 2.69 0.22
N THR A 39 -16.05 1.78 -0.49
CA THR A 39 -16.79 2.11 -1.73
C THR A 39 -17.97 3.02 -1.41
N LEU A 40 -18.78 2.68 -0.41
CA LEU A 40 -19.85 3.56 0.08
C LEU A 40 -19.31 4.92 0.53
N ALA A 41 -18.19 4.93 1.24
CA ALA A 41 -17.54 6.15 1.73
C ALA A 41 -16.95 7.04 0.60
N GLY A 42 -16.87 6.54 -0.62
CA GLY A 42 -16.44 7.30 -1.80
C GLY A 42 -14.94 7.22 -2.09
N ALA A 43 -14.24 6.21 -1.60
CA ALA A 43 -12.87 5.89 -2.03
C ALA A 43 -12.84 5.68 -3.55
N LYS A 44 -11.73 6.07 -4.18
CA LYS A 44 -11.57 6.01 -5.64
C LYS A 44 -10.61 4.91 -6.09
N ILE A 45 -9.74 4.48 -5.20
CA ILE A 45 -8.85 3.33 -5.40
C ILE A 45 -8.94 2.44 -4.16
N LEU A 46 -9.07 1.14 -4.37
CA LEU A 46 -8.92 0.10 -3.36
C LEU A 46 -7.62 -0.65 -3.66
N ASP A 47 -6.68 -0.54 -2.76
CA ASP A 47 -5.38 -1.19 -2.87
C ASP A 47 -5.39 -2.49 -2.06
N VAL A 48 -5.15 -3.59 -2.76
CA VAL A 48 -5.27 -4.94 -2.24
C VAL A 48 -4.02 -5.76 -2.56
N SER A 49 -3.83 -6.88 -1.90
CA SER A 49 -2.72 -7.78 -2.26
C SER A 49 -2.87 -8.31 -3.69
N CYS A 50 -1.75 -8.57 -4.36
CA CYS A 50 -1.73 -9.17 -5.70
C CYS A 50 -2.08 -10.67 -5.62
N SER A 51 -3.35 -10.95 -5.30
CA SER A 51 -3.94 -12.27 -5.13
C SER A 51 -5.29 -12.32 -5.83
N VAL A 52 -5.49 -13.27 -6.75
CA VAL A 52 -6.75 -13.45 -7.49
C VAL A 52 -7.93 -13.53 -6.54
N LYS A 53 -7.82 -14.37 -5.51
CA LYS A 53 -8.86 -14.56 -4.49
C LYS A 53 -9.23 -13.25 -3.78
N VAL A 54 -8.24 -12.45 -3.40
CA VAL A 54 -8.47 -11.19 -2.69
C VAL A 54 -9.13 -10.16 -3.61
N ILE A 55 -8.69 -10.09 -4.87
CA ILE A 55 -9.25 -9.20 -5.88
C ILE A 55 -10.73 -9.53 -6.15
N GLU A 56 -11.05 -10.81 -6.34
CA GLU A 56 -12.44 -11.26 -6.54
C GLU A 56 -13.34 -10.87 -5.36
N HIS A 57 -12.85 -11.02 -4.13
CA HIS A 57 -13.60 -10.62 -2.93
C HIS A 57 -13.74 -9.09 -2.81
N ALA A 58 -12.71 -8.33 -3.17
CA ALA A 58 -12.83 -6.88 -3.22
C ALA A 58 -13.87 -6.42 -4.25
N MET A 59 -13.92 -7.08 -5.43
CA MET A 59 -14.95 -6.84 -6.44
C MET A 59 -16.35 -7.12 -5.90
N GLN A 60 -16.55 -8.26 -5.22
CA GLN A 60 -17.83 -8.57 -4.57
C GLN A 60 -18.21 -7.52 -3.52
N GLY A 61 -17.23 -6.97 -2.78
CA GLY A 61 -17.46 -5.88 -1.82
C GLY A 61 -17.94 -4.60 -2.50
N ILE A 62 -17.34 -4.26 -3.65
CA ILE A 62 -17.78 -3.12 -4.48
C ILE A 62 -19.22 -3.34 -4.95
N ASP A 63 -19.54 -4.52 -5.51
CA ASP A 63 -20.88 -4.83 -6.04
C ASP A 63 -21.94 -4.73 -4.93
N LEU A 64 -21.67 -5.29 -3.74
CA LEU A 64 -22.54 -5.16 -2.58
C LEU A 64 -22.73 -3.67 -2.16
N ALA A 65 -21.70 -2.84 -2.28
CA ALA A 65 -21.83 -1.41 -1.99
C ALA A 65 -22.80 -0.73 -2.95
N TYR A 66 -22.81 -1.09 -4.24
CA TYR A 66 -23.78 -0.57 -5.20
C TYR A 66 -25.21 -1.05 -4.91
N ASP A 67 -25.37 -2.30 -4.47
CA ASP A 67 -26.69 -2.83 -4.10
C ASP A 67 -27.24 -2.08 -2.89
N LEU A 68 -26.42 -1.88 -1.85
CA LEU A 68 -26.83 -1.19 -0.62
C LEU A 68 -26.90 0.34 -0.76
N SER A 69 -26.23 0.94 -1.74
CA SER A 69 -26.18 2.39 -1.93
C SER A 69 -27.55 3.02 -2.05
N LYS A 70 -28.49 2.35 -2.70
CA LYS A 70 -29.86 2.82 -2.89
C LYS A 70 -30.64 2.86 -1.57
N GLU A 71 -30.50 1.80 -0.75
CA GLU A 71 -31.13 1.71 0.55
C GLU A 71 -30.59 2.74 1.55
N LEU A 72 -29.27 2.96 1.49
CA LEU A 72 -28.57 3.92 2.34
C LEU A 72 -28.65 5.36 1.83
N GLY A 73 -29.21 5.61 0.64
CA GLY A 73 -29.28 6.94 0.02
C GLY A 73 -27.90 7.51 -0.32
N VAL A 74 -26.94 6.67 -0.69
CA VAL A 74 -25.56 7.03 -0.99
C VAL A 74 -25.31 7.07 -2.49
N ASP A 75 -24.72 8.18 -2.97
CA ASP A 75 -24.19 8.26 -4.35
C ASP A 75 -22.70 7.92 -4.35
N ILE A 76 -22.35 6.76 -4.88
CA ILE A 76 -20.96 6.29 -5.00
C ILE A 76 -20.20 7.07 -6.08
N GLY A 77 -20.91 7.54 -7.12
CA GLY A 77 -20.32 8.20 -8.27
C GLY A 77 -19.42 7.27 -9.09
N VAL A 78 -18.13 7.61 -9.23
CA VAL A 78 -17.17 6.79 -9.97
C VAL A 78 -16.87 5.51 -9.20
N ARG A 79 -17.04 4.37 -9.89
CA ARG A 79 -16.68 3.06 -9.36
C ARG A 79 -15.18 3.03 -8.98
N PRO A 80 -14.81 2.57 -7.79
CA PRO A 80 -13.41 2.45 -7.41
C PRO A 80 -12.58 1.62 -8.39
N PHE A 81 -11.31 1.95 -8.51
CA PHE A 81 -10.32 1.13 -9.20
C PHE A 81 -9.75 0.11 -8.23
N ILE A 82 -9.57 -1.12 -8.68
CA ILE A 82 -8.76 -2.10 -7.94
C ILE A 82 -7.31 -1.92 -8.36
N MET A 83 -6.46 -1.60 -7.39
CA MET A 83 -5.01 -1.56 -7.50
C MET A 83 -4.42 -2.77 -6.77
N ALA A 84 -3.69 -3.62 -7.49
CA ALA A 84 -3.05 -4.78 -6.87
C ALA A 84 -1.59 -4.47 -6.55
N SER A 85 -1.23 -4.60 -5.27
CA SER A 85 0.11 -4.28 -4.76
C SER A 85 1.06 -5.46 -4.87
N ILE A 86 2.24 -5.18 -5.41
CA ILE A 86 3.35 -6.12 -5.63
C ILE A 86 4.52 -5.65 -4.78
N GLY A 87 5.03 -6.53 -3.92
CA GLY A 87 6.20 -6.22 -3.12
C GLY A 87 7.49 -6.73 -3.74
N MET A 88 8.55 -5.97 -3.57
CA MET A 88 9.90 -6.38 -3.90
C MET A 88 10.51 -7.26 -2.80
N PRO A 89 11.47 -8.12 -3.10
CA PRO A 89 12.29 -8.76 -2.07
C PRO A 89 12.87 -7.69 -1.12
N GLY A 90 12.69 -7.88 0.19
CA GLY A 90 13.07 -6.89 1.21
C GLY A 90 11.95 -5.93 1.63
N ASP A 91 10.84 -5.88 0.92
CA ASP A 91 9.68 -5.07 1.30
C ASP A 91 8.94 -5.68 2.50
N HIS A 92 8.64 -4.83 3.48
CA HIS A 92 7.96 -5.23 4.70
C HIS A 92 6.50 -5.65 4.50
N HIS A 93 5.84 -5.20 3.44
CA HIS A 93 4.41 -5.41 3.23
C HIS A 93 4.07 -6.78 2.67
N VAL A 94 5.00 -7.44 1.99
CA VAL A 94 4.79 -8.77 1.39
C VAL A 94 5.48 -9.90 2.15
N ARG A 95 6.33 -9.57 3.13
CA ARG A 95 7.00 -10.57 3.95
C ARG A 95 6.00 -11.26 4.87
N LYS A 96 6.19 -12.55 5.07
CA LYS A 96 5.43 -13.36 6.03
C LYS A 96 6.34 -13.75 7.18
N SER A 97 5.86 -13.66 8.42
CA SER A 97 6.60 -14.18 9.57
C SER A 97 6.80 -15.68 9.46
N TYR A 98 7.97 -16.11 9.83
CA TYR A 98 8.30 -17.52 10.06
C TYR A 98 8.83 -17.66 11.47
N ILE A 99 8.19 -18.47 12.27
CA ILE A 99 8.63 -18.81 13.63
C ILE A 99 9.32 -20.15 13.55
N ASP A 100 10.61 -20.19 13.91
CA ASP A 100 11.36 -21.44 13.94
C ASP A 100 10.84 -22.34 15.08
N PRO A 101 10.21 -23.47 14.76
CA PRO A 101 9.62 -24.33 15.77
C PRO A 101 10.68 -24.99 16.67
N THR A 102 11.92 -25.14 16.18
CA THR A 102 13.01 -25.77 16.94
C THR A 102 13.59 -24.82 18.00
N LEU A 103 13.54 -23.52 17.74
CA LEU A 103 14.06 -22.48 18.63
C LEU A 103 12.96 -21.84 19.48
N CYS A 104 11.70 -22.00 19.13
CA CYS A 104 10.57 -21.38 19.81
C CYS A 104 10.47 -21.84 21.26
N LEU A 105 10.34 -20.88 22.20
CA LEU A 105 10.25 -21.14 23.64
C LEU A 105 8.84 -21.54 24.10
N GLY A 106 7.82 -21.49 23.26
CA GLY A 106 6.43 -21.73 23.64
C GLY A 106 5.81 -20.66 24.55
N CYS A 107 6.43 -19.49 24.71
CA CYS A 107 6.01 -18.47 25.67
C CYS A 107 4.66 -17.78 25.35
N ARG A 108 4.13 -17.96 24.15
CA ARG A 108 2.82 -17.45 23.66
C ARG A 108 2.65 -15.92 23.61
N LEU A 109 3.69 -15.13 23.87
CA LEU A 109 3.61 -13.67 23.84
C LEU A 109 3.26 -13.10 22.47
N CYS A 110 3.61 -13.81 21.38
CA CYS A 110 3.33 -13.41 20.02
C CYS A 110 1.84 -13.56 19.61
N ILE A 111 1.07 -14.39 20.30
CA ILE A 111 -0.33 -14.68 19.97
C ILE A 111 -1.23 -13.44 20.17
N PRO A 112 -1.31 -12.85 21.39
CA PRO A 112 -2.24 -11.74 21.64
C PRO A 112 -1.86 -10.44 20.91
N VAL A 113 -0.63 -10.30 20.43
CA VAL A 113 -0.19 -9.11 19.70
C VAL A 113 -0.39 -9.24 18.20
N CYS A 114 -0.77 -10.42 17.70
CA CYS A 114 -1.03 -10.63 16.28
C CYS A 114 -2.40 -10.03 15.89
N PRO A 115 -2.45 -8.95 15.09
CA PRO A 115 -3.71 -8.26 14.79
C PRO A 115 -4.65 -9.07 13.91
N THR A 116 -4.15 -10.10 13.23
CA THR A 116 -4.90 -10.91 12.28
C THR A 116 -5.07 -12.36 12.73
N ASN A 117 -4.71 -12.67 13.99
CA ASN A 117 -4.75 -14.03 14.54
C ASN A 117 -4.00 -15.07 13.68
N ALA A 118 -2.94 -14.62 13.00
CA ALA A 118 -2.13 -15.50 12.14
C ALA A 118 -1.31 -16.54 12.93
N ILE A 119 -1.27 -16.47 14.26
CA ILE A 119 -0.52 -17.39 15.14
C ILE A 119 -1.55 -18.11 16.04
N PRO A 120 -2.03 -19.30 15.65
CA PRO A 120 -3.05 -20.01 16.40
C PRO A 120 -2.49 -20.61 17.70
N GLU A 121 -3.28 -20.53 18.76
CA GLU A 121 -2.89 -21.03 20.09
C GLU A 121 -2.66 -22.55 20.13
N GLY A 122 -3.47 -23.31 19.38
CA GLY A 122 -3.39 -24.77 19.34
C GLY A 122 -2.06 -25.31 18.87
N PHE A 123 -1.38 -24.60 17.96
CA PHE A 123 -0.09 -25.06 17.44
C PHE A 123 1.03 -25.02 18.47
N ILE A 124 1.06 -24.02 19.35
CA ILE A 124 2.08 -23.93 20.42
C ILE A 124 1.88 -25.04 21.45
N SER A 125 0.62 -25.44 21.69
CA SER A 125 0.32 -26.59 22.56
C SER A 125 0.79 -27.92 21.97
N GLU A 126 0.73 -28.09 20.65
CA GLU A 126 1.28 -29.27 19.95
C GLU A 126 2.82 -29.27 20.01
N LEU A 127 3.46 -28.10 19.91
CA LEU A 127 4.91 -27.95 20.04
C LEU A 127 5.42 -28.31 21.43
N ASP A 128 4.71 -27.88 22.47
CA ASP A 128 5.05 -28.21 23.86
C ASP A 128 4.94 -29.72 24.08
N MET A 129 3.87 -30.37 23.62
CA MET A 129 3.68 -31.81 23.69
C MET A 129 4.76 -32.60 22.93
N TRP A 130 5.19 -32.09 21.76
CA TRP A 130 6.26 -32.70 20.96
C TRP A 130 7.63 -32.63 21.66
N LYS A 131 7.94 -31.48 22.28
CA LYS A 131 9.18 -31.31 23.06
C LYS A 131 9.20 -32.20 24.30
N GLU A 132 8.05 -32.34 24.98
CA GLU A 132 7.91 -33.24 26.14
C GLU A 132 8.10 -34.73 25.77
N LEU A 133 7.71 -35.11 24.53
CA LEU A 133 7.88 -36.46 24.00
C LEU A 133 9.29 -36.74 23.47
N GLY A 134 10.23 -35.79 23.57
CA GLY A 134 11.61 -35.94 23.12
C GLY A 134 11.80 -36.07 21.62
N GLY A 135 10.81 -35.61 20.83
CA GLY A 135 10.85 -35.62 19.38
C GLY A 135 11.83 -34.58 18.81
N SER A 136 12.64 -34.99 17.84
CA SER A 136 13.40 -34.06 17.00
C SER A 136 12.55 -33.63 15.80
N TYR A 137 12.48 -32.33 15.57
CA TYR A 137 11.76 -31.77 14.42
C TYR A 137 12.65 -31.95 13.17
N GLU A 138 12.32 -32.87 12.29
CA GLU A 138 13.02 -33.00 11.01
C GLU A 138 12.55 -31.92 10.05
N GLN A 139 13.50 -31.20 9.43
CA GLN A 139 13.30 -30.01 8.61
C GLN A 139 12.50 -30.23 7.29
N GLU A 140 12.12 -31.46 6.96
CA GLU A 140 11.51 -31.80 5.68
C GLU A 140 9.98 -31.62 5.62
N ASP A 141 9.29 -31.43 6.74
CA ASP A 141 7.83 -31.29 6.75
C ASP A 141 7.42 -29.81 6.78
N GLN A 142 7.39 -29.18 5.59
CA GLN A 142 6.91 -27.81 5.39
C GLN A 142 5.41 -27.62 5.74
N SER A 143 4.68 -28.69 6.08
CA SER A 143 3.25 -28.67 6.42
C SER A 143 2.95 -28.13 7.82
N LYS A 144 3.99 -27.90 8.65
CA LYS A 144 3.85 -27.46 10.06
C LYS A 144 4.37 -26.05 10.30
N GLU A 145 3.93 -25.11 9.49
CA GLU A 145 4.23 -23.70 9.74
C GLU A 145 3.35 -23.17 10.89
N ILE A 146 4.01 -22.55 11.91
CA ILE A 146 3.31 -21.95 13.07
C ILE A 146 2.42 -20.77 12.64
N VAL A 147 2.81 -20.08 11.57
CA VAL A 147 2.13 -18.86 11.11
C VAL A 147 1.25 -19.21 9.92
N ILE A 148 -0.04 -18.92 10.04
CA ILE A 148 -0.98 -19.01 8.91
C ILE A 148 -0.63 -17.89 7.94
N LYS A 149 0.03 -18.24 6.82
CA LYS A 149 0.56 -17.27 5.84
C LYS A 149 -0.51 -16.35 5.29
N ASP A 150 -1.70 -16.89 4.98
CA ASP A 150 -2.81 -16.13 4.41
C ASP A 150 -3.32 -15.03 5.36
N LEU A 151 -3.18 -15.21 6.66
CA LEU A 151 -3.55 -14.23 7.67
C LEU A 151 -2.40 -13.29 8.04
N CYS A 152 -1.15 -13.68 7.83
CA CYS A 152 0.00 -12.87 8.22
C CYS A 152 0.16 -11.64 7.30
N ILE A 153 0.15 -10.46 7.89
CA ILE A 153 0.36 -9.17 7.20
C ILE A 153 1.79 -8.62 7.34
N GLY A 154 2.72 -9.39 7.92
CA GLY A 154 4.13 -9.00 8.04
C GLY A 154 4.42 -7.81 8.97
N CYS A 155 3.49 -7.42 9.85
CA CYS A 155 3.57 -6.20 10.66
C CYS A 155 4.71 -6.15 11.68
N GLY A 156 5.36 -7.28 12.00
CA GLY A 156 6.51 -7.33 12.91
C GLY A 156 6.19 -7.39 14.41
N LYS A 157 4.94 -7.24 14.83
CA LYS A 157 4.57 -7.21 16.27
C LYS A 157 5.01 -8.47 17.02
N CYS A 158 4.92 -9.63 16.37
CA CYS A 158 5.38 -10.92 16.96
C CYS A 158 6.89 -10.93 17.19
N SER A 159 7.68 -10.41 16.26
CA SER A 159 9.13 -10.31 16.41
C SER A 159 9.52 -9.33 17.50
N ASN A 160 8.86 -8.19 17.58
CA ASN A 160 9.16 -7.16 18.59
C ASN A 160 8.90 -7.61 20.02
N ILE A 161 7.90 -8.49 20.25
CA ILE A 161 7.57 -8.99 21.58
C ILE A 161 8.33 -10.27 21.95
N CYS A 162 8.97 -10.94 20.98
CA CYS A 162 9.70 -12.17 21.23
C CYS A 162 10.88 -11.91 22.19
N PRO A 163 10.99 -12.65 23.32
CA PRO A 163 12.05 -12.41 24.30
C PRO A 163 13.41 -12.90 23.85
N LYS A 164 13.50 -13.55 22.70
CA LYS A 164 14.73 -14.11 22.15
C LYS A 164 14.87 -13.73 20.69
N ASP A 165 16.02 -13.18 20.34
CA ASP A 165 16.37 -12.84 18.97
C ASP A 165 16.49 -14.11 18.09
N ASP A 166 16.38 -13.94 16.79
CA ASP A 166 16.57 -14.96 15.74
C ASP A 166 15.55 -16.11 15.68
N ILE A 167 14.53 -16.15 16.56
CA ILE A 167 13.44 -17.14 16.46
C ILE A 167 12.47 -16.80 15.34
N ILE A 168 12.18 -15.49 15.16
CA ILE A 168 11.21 -15.02 14.18
C ILE A 168 11.94 -14.35 13.03
N SER A 169 11.91 -15.01 11.89
CA SER A 169 12.44 -14.49 10.62
C SER A 169 11.30 -14.12 9.68
N TYR A 170 11.63 -13.54 8.53
CA TYR A 170 10.66 -13.19 7.52
C TYR A 170 11.02 -13.82 6.19
N ARG A 171 10.01 -14.40 5.53
CA ARG A 171 10.17 -15.01 4.22
C ARG A 171 9.35 -14.20 3.19
N HIS A 172 9.87 -14.11 1.99
CA HIS A 172 9.16 -13.52 0.86
C HIS A 172 8.48 -14.61 0.06
N ASN A 173 7.25 -14.36 -0.37
CA ASN A 173 6.64 -15.17 -1.41
C ASN A 173 7.24 -14.75 -2.75
N ALA A 174 8.09 -15.57 -3.36
CA ALA A 174 8.48 -15.38 -4.74
C ALA A 174 7.24 -15.54 -5.64
N ARG A 175 6.96 -14.54 -6.47
CA ARG A 175 5.80 -14.55 -7.37
C ARG A 175 6.28 -14.33 -8.79
N GLU A 176 5.80 -15.16 -9.73
CA GLU A 176 6.06 -14.97 -11.15
C GLU A 176 5.05 -13.98 -11.73
N LEU A 177 5.49 -12.74 -11.95
CA LEU A 177 4.61 -11.64 -12.37
C LEU A 177 3.95 -11.90 -13.73
N ARG A 178 4.66 -12.51 -14.68
CA ARG A 178 4.12 -12.77 -16.03
C ARG A 178 2.94 -13.75 -16.01
N GLU A 179 2.90 -14.63 -15.02
CA GLU A 179 1.78 -15.57 -14.84
C GLU A 179 0.67 -14.98 -13.94
N LEU A 180 1.06 -14.21 -12.94
CA LEU A 180 0.14 -13.71 -11.92
C LEU A 180 -0.67 -12.49 -12.38
N LEU A 181 -0.01 -11.49 -13.00
CA LEU A 181 -0.68 -10.23 -13.32
C LEU A 181 -1.85 -10.38 -14.31
N PRO A 182 -1.76 -11.19 -15.38
CA PRO A 182 -2.91 -11.42 -16.25
C PRO A 182 -4.11 -12.01 -15.50
N LYS A 183 -3.89 -12.98 -14.60
CA LYS A 183 -4.95 -13.57 -13.78
C LYS A 183 -5.59 -12.56 -12.84
N CYS A 184 -4.77 -11.67 -12.26
CA CYS A 184 -5.26 -10.57 -11.43
C CYS A 184 -6.10 -9.57 -12.24
N MET A 185 -5.72 -9.28 -13.49
CA MET A 185 -6.51 -8.42 -14.38
C MET A 185 -7.86 -9.08 -14.75
N GLU A 186 -7.85 -10.37 -15.04
CA GLU A 186 -9.08 -11.14 -15.29
C GLU A 186 -10.02 -11.13 -14.06
N ALA A 187 -9.45 -11.17 -12.84
CA ALA A 187 -10.19 -11.08 -11.59
C ALA A 187 -10.73 -9.68 -11.28
N GLY A 188 -10.25 -8.63 -11.98
CA GLY A 188 -10.76 -7.26 -11.85
C GLY A 188 -9.74 -6.20 -11.46
N ALA A 189 -8.44 -6.53 -11.34
CA ALA A 189 -7.40 -5.52 -11.15
C ALA A 189 -7.26 -4.64 -12.40
N GLU A 190 -7.29 -3.32 -12.22
CA GLU A 190 -7.21 -2.34 -13.31
C GLU A 190 -5.87 -1.61 -13.32
N THR A 191 -5.14 -1.63 -12.22
CA THR A 191 -3.86 -0.98 -12.03
C THR A 191 -3.03 -1.75 -11.01
N PHE A 192 -1.73 -1.53 -11.01
CA PHE A 192 -0.81 -2.20 -10.10
C PHE A 192 0.08 -1.19 -9.38
N GLU A 193 0.52 -1.55 -8.18
CA GLU A 193 1.50 -0.80 -7.43
C GLU A 193 2.73 -1.65 -7.14
N LEU A 194 3.90 -1.16 -7.55
CA LEU A 194 5.17 -1.77 -7.20
C LEU A 194 5.73 -1.09 -5.94
N HIS A 195 5.90 -1.86 -4.86
CA HIS A 195 6.55 -1.41 -3.65
C HIS A 195 8.06 -1.38 -3.85
N ALA A 196 8.56 -0.25 -4.33
CA ALA A 196 9.91 -0.07 -4.83
C ALA A 196 10.82 0.73 -3.86
N ALA A 197 10.47 0.80 -2.58
CA ALA A 197 11.28 1.45 -1.54
C ALA A 197 12.44 0.54 -1.05
N VAL A 198 13.16 -0.08 -1.98
CA VAL A 198 14.29 -0.98 -1.73
C VAL A 198 15.56 -0.49 -2.42
N GLY A 199 16.71 -1.00 -1.96
CA GLY A 199 18.02 -0.53 -2.43
C GLY A 199 18.40 -0.94 -3.86
N GLU A 200 17.88 -2.04 -4.37
CA GLU A 200 18.26 -2.67 -5.64
C GLU A 200 17.54 -2.01 -6.82
N ASP A 201 18.29 -1.27 -7.66
CA ASP A 201 17.70 -0.57 -8.81
C ASP A 201 17.42 -1.53 -9.98
N ASP A 202 18.35 -2.42 -10.33
CA ASP A 202 18.25 -3.26 -11.53
C ASP A 202 17.04 -4.19 -11.46
N VAL A 203 16.88 -4.91 -10.33
CA VAL A 203 15.74 -5.82 -10.11
C VAL A 203 14.42 -5.04 -10.09
N THR A 204 14.39 -3.91 -9.39
CA THR A 204 13.20 -3.04 -9.32
C THR A 204 12.75 -2.57 -10.70
N MET A 205 13.70 -2.14 -11.53
CA MET A 205 13.38 -1.63 -12.86
C MET A 205 13.03 -2.73 -13.84
N GLU A 206 13.57 -3.94 -13.67
CA GLU A 206 13.17 -5.11 -14.44
C GLU A 206 11.71 -5.49 -14.15
N GLU A 207 11.31 -5.59 -12.89
CA GLU A 207 9.92 -5.85 -12.52
C GLU A 207 8.97 -4.73 -12.97
N TRP A 208 9.40 -3.47 -12.88
CA TRP A 208 8.63 -2.34 -13.42
C TRP A 208 8.40 -2.45 -14.92
N LYS A 209 9.40 -2.92 -15.69
CA LYS A 209 9.25 -3.19 -17.13
C LYS A 209 8.22 -4.27 -17.38
N VAL A 210 8.33 -5.41 -16.69
CA VAL A 210 7.36 -6.52 -16.83
C VAL A 210 5.94 -6.05 -16.52
N LEU A 211 5.76 -5.31 -15.45
CA LEU A 211 4.46 -4.77 -15.06
C LEU A 211 3.88 -3.86 -16.16
N ASN A 212 4.68 -2.96 -16.72
CA ASN A 212 4.21 -2.03 -17.76
C ASN A 212 4.07 -2.68 -19.15
N GLU A 213 4.76 -3.76 -19.43
CA GLU A 213 4.49 -4.59 -20.63
C GLU A 213 3.11 -5.23 -20.55
N ILE A 214 2.72 -5.73 -19.38
CA ILE A 214 1.44 -6.42 -19.16
C ILE A 214 0.29 -5.40 -19.06
N ASN A 215 0.45 -4.32 -18.30
CA ASN A 215 -0.56 -3.29 -18.09
C ASN A 215 -0.15 -1.93 -18.68
N SER A 216 0.12 -1.89 -19.99
CA SER A 216 0.51 -0.66 -20.70
C SER A 216 -0.65 0.31 -20.94
N SER A 217 -1.89 -0.14 -20.82
CA SER A 217 -3.08 0.65 -21.14
C SER A 217 -3.45 1.66 -20.04
N ASN A 218 -3.07 1.40 -18.79
CA ASN A 218 -3.47 2.19 -17.64
C ASN A 218 -2.28 2.80 -16.89
N TYR A 219 -2.56 3.63 -15.87
CA TYR A 219 -1.55 4.10 -14.93
C TYR A 219 -1.17 2.97 -13.99
N ASN A 220 0.14 2.83 -13.72
CA ASN A 220 0.64 2.01 -12.64
C ASN A 220 1.31 2.87 -11.57
N SER A 221 1.36 2.40 -10.34
CA SER A 221 1.89 3.12 -9.20
C SER A 221 3.25 2.56 -8.78
N MET A 222 4.13 3.44 -8.31
CA MET A 222 5.40 3.07 -7.69
C MET A 222 5.49 3.72 -6.31
N CYS A 223 5.60 2.89 -5.28
CA CYS A 223 5.71 3.29 -3.89
C CYS A 223 7.20 3.54 -3.54
N LEU A 224 7.52 4.72 -3.04
CA LEU A 224 8.89 5.16 -2.77
C LEU A 224 8.96 5.96 -1.47
N ASP A 225 10.00 5.73 -0.69
CA ASP A 225 10.30 6.50 0.51
C ASP A 225 11.67 7.19 0.44
N ARG A 226 11.95 8.02 1.42
CA ARG A 226 13.24 8.75 1.53
C ARG A 226 14.20 8.14 2.55
N LEU A 227 13.78 7.13 3.30
CA LEU A 227 14.67 6.42 4.21
C LEU A 227 15.59 5.48 3.43
N ASN A 228 15.00 4.68 2.55
CA ASN A 228 15.72 3.70 1.74
C ASN A 228 16.35 4.31 0.49
N LEU A 229 15.80 5.44 0.01
CA LEU A 229 16.24 6.11 -1.21
C LEU A 229 16.68 7.55 -0.93
N GLY A 230 17.97 7.81 -1.06
CA GLY A 230 18.47 9.19 -1.10
C GLY A 230 17.90 9.96 -2.30
N ASN A 231 17.84 11.30 -2.21
CA ASN A 231 17.20 12.15 -3.22
C ASN A 231 17.66 11.91 -4.67
N LEU A 232 18.95 11.62 -4.89
CA LEU A 232 19.47 11.36 -6.24
C LEU A 232 18.98 10.03 -6.79
N LYS A 233 18.94 9.00 -5.96
CA LYS A 233 18.46 7.67 -6.34
C LYS A 233 16.95 7.71 -6.60
N LEU A 234 16.18 8.40 -5.75
CA LEU A 234 14.76 8.65 -5.93
C LEU A 234 14.49 9.34 -7.30
N GLU A 235 15.23 10.41 -7.62
CA GLU A 235 15.10 11.14 -8.88
C GLU A 235 15.44 10.27 -10.09
N HIS A 236 16.51 9.48 -10.01
CA HIS A 236 16.91 8.55 -11.07
C HIS A 236 15.82 7.50 -11.32
N ARG A 237 15.36 6.84 -10.26
CA ARG A 237 14.33 5.78 -10.33
C ARG A 237 13.02 6.30 -10.91
N ILE A 238 12.52 7.44 -10.45
CA ILE A 238 11.30 8.05 -11.00
C ILE A 238 11.48 8.42 -12.47
N SER A 239 12.64 8.97 -12.85
CA SER A 239 12.90 9.36 -14.24
C SER A 239 12.89 8.18 -15.18
N GLU A 240 13.54 7.08 -14.80
CA GLU A 240 13.58 5.86 -15.58
C GLU A 240 12.21 5.18 -15.64
N ALA A 241 11.52 5.08 -14.50
CA ALA A 241 10.19 4.50 -14.43
C ALA A 241 9.17 5.26 -15.29
N ALA A 242 9.24 6.59 -15.31
CA ALA A 242 8.37 7.42 -16.14
C ALA A 242 8.63 7.22 -17.63
N LEU A 243 9.88 6.97 -18.04
CA LEU A 243 10.21 6.65 -19.44
C LEU A 243 9.64 5.29 -19.86
N ILE A 244 9.80 4.28 -19.01
CA ILE A 244 9.29 2.92 -19.27
C ILE A 244 7.77 2.91 -19.42
N SER A 245 7.05 3.66 -18.57
CA SER A 245 5.59 3.71 -18.55
C SER A 245 4.96 4.73 -19.52
N ASP A 246 5.74 5.35 -20.41
CA ASP A 246 5.30 6.51 -21.22
C ASP A 246 4.58 7.59 -20.36
N ASN A 247 5.10 7.85 -19.18
CA ASN A 247 4.56 8.77 -18.17
C ASN A 247 3.15 8.41 -17.64
N LYS A 248 2.71 7.17 -17.81
CA LYS A 248 1.54 6.63 -17.11
C LYS A 248 1.95 6.04 -15.76
N ILE A 249 2.48 6.90 -14.91
CA ILE A 249 2.98 6.53 -13.59
C ILE A 249 2.32 7.40 -12.51
N ILE A 250 2.00 6.77 -11.38
CA ILE A 250 1.63 7.43 -10.13
C ILE A 250 2.78 7.21 -9.16
N ILE A 251 3.26 8.24 -8.49
CA ILE A 251 4.23 8.08 -7.41
C ILE A 251 3.50 8.13 -6.08
N GLN A 252 3.59 7.05 -5.33
CA GLN A 252 3.18 7.01 -3.94
C GLN A 252 4.36 7.44 -3.08
N ALA A 253 4.20 8.59 -2.43
CA ALA A 253 5.22 9.19 -1.57
C ALA A 253 5.01 8.73 -0.14
N ASP A 254 5.84 7.80 0.33
CA ASP A 254 5.67 7.15 1.62
C ASP A 254 6.44 7.84 2.74
N GLY A 255 5.78 7.89 3.89
CA GLY A 255 6.41 8.15 5.17
C GLY A 255 7.01 6.87 5.77
N TYR A 256 7.80 7.03 6.83
CA TYR A 256 8.40 5.90 7.53
C TYR A 256 8.34 6.12 9.06
N PRO A 257 8.00 5.10 9.84
CA PRO A 257 7.55 3.76 9.46
C PRO A 257 6.16 3.76 8.81
N MET A 258 5.97 2.97 7.77
CA MET A 258 4.73 2.96 6.99
C MET A 258 3.51 2.40 7.74
N SER A 259 3.74 1.62 8.79
CA SER A 259 2.70 0.88 9.53
C SER A 259 2.08 1.65 10.70
N GLY A 260 2.10 2.98 10.71
CA GLY A 260 1.62 3.74 11.85
C GLY A 260 2.40 3.37 13.13
N GLY A 261 3.24 4.27 13.60
CA GLY A 261 3.89 4.12 14.89
C GLY A 261 3.11 4.89 15.94
N GLU A 262 3.66 5.00 17.12
CA GLU A 262 3.13 5.87 18.18
C GLU A 262 3.13 7.36 17.80
N ASP A 263 3.81 7.73 16.69
CA ASP A 263 3.94 9.11 16.20
C ASP A 263 3.44 9.28 14.76
N ASP A 264 2.14 9.20 14.58
CA ASP A 264 1.46 9.40 13.30
C ASP A 264 1.68 10.79 12.68
N TYR A 265 1.93 11.80 13.51
CA TYR A 265 2.19 13.16 13.03
C TYR A 265 3.51 13.24 12.27
N ASN A 266 4.62 12.77 12.87
CA ASN A 266 5.94 12.82 12.25
C ASN A 266 6.01 11.89 11.02
N THR A 267 5.35 10.75 11.05
CA THR A 267 5.30 9.83 9.91
C THR A 267 4.60 10.47 8.72
N THR A 268 3.47 11.13 8.95
CA THR A 268 2.77 11.89 7.89
C THR A 268 3.63 13.04 7.36
N LEU A 269 4.37 13.75 8.21
CA LEU A 269 5.30 14.82 7.76
C LEU A 269 6.41 14.27 6.86
N GLN A 270 6.88 13.05 7.08
CA GLN A 270 7.85 12.42 6.20
C GLN A 270 7.26 12.14 4.80
N ALA A 271 6.01 11.67 4.73
CA ALA A 271 5.30 11.50 3.46
C ALA A 271 5.15 12.85 2.72
N VAL A 272 4.75 13.90 3.43
CA VAL A 272 4.66 15.27 2.89
C VAL A 272 6.01 15.76 2.38
N ALA A 273 7.10 15.53 3.15
CA ALA A 273 8.45 15.91 2.74
C ALA A 273 8.94 15.10 1.51
N CYS A 274 8.58 13.83 1.40
CA CYS A 274 8.85 13.03 0.22
C CYS A 274 8.14 13.61 -1.02
N ALA A 275 6.85 13.90 -0.91
CA ALA A 275 6.06 14.51 -1.97
C ALA A 275 6.59 15.89 -2.37
N ASP A 276 7.04 16.72 -1.42
CA ASP A 276 7.64 18.04 -1.70
C ASP A 276 8.91 17.93 -2.55
N VAL A 277 9.79 16.98 -2.20
CA VAL A 277 11.01 16.72 -3.00
C VAL A 277 10.65 16.32 -4.41
N ILE A 278 9.70 15.42 -4.59
CA ILE A 278 9.27 14.94 -5.92
C ILE A 278 8.63 16.09 -6.71
N ASN A 279 7.74 16.87 -6.10
CA ASN A 279 7.13 18.05 -6.73
C ASN A 279 8.17 19.05 -7.22
N LYS A 280 9.14 19.38 -6.37
CA LYS A 280 10.21 20.33 -6.72
C LYS A 280 11.11 19.82 -7.85
N ARG A 281 11.27 18.51 -7.97
CA ARG A 281 12.10 17.90 -9.01
C ARG A 281 11.38 17.75 -10.35
N PHE A 282 10.12 17.36 -10.34
CA PHE A 282 9.40 16.95 -11.54
C PHE A 282 8.26 17.89 -11.95
N ASN A 283 7.51 18.46 -11.00
CA ASN A 283 6.25 19.13 -11.28
C ASN A 283 6.37 20.67 -11.25
N ILE A 284 7.24 21.24 -10.40
CA ILE A 284 7.40 22.69 -10.29
C ILE A 284 8.42 23.16 -11.31
N ARG A 285 7.95 23.93 -12.31
CA ARG A 285 8.84 24.61 -13.25
C ARG A 285 9.68 25.65 -12.50
N ARG A 286 10.96 25.41 -12.35
CA ARG A 286 11.89 26.48 -11.95
C ARG A 286 11.87 27.55 -13.02
N LYS A 287 11.42 28.77 -12.68
CA LYS A 287 11.70 29.96 -13.51
C LYS A 287 13.22 29.94 -13.76
N LYS A 288 13.63 29.97 -15.04
CA LYS A 288 15.06 30.11 -15.38
C LYS A 288 15.57 31.33 -14.63
N VAL A 289 16.29 31.12 -13.55
CA VAL A 289 17.11 32.13 -12.95
C VAL A 289 18.26 32.30 -13.94
N GLN A 290 18.14 33.29 -14.81
CA GLN A 290 19.24 33.81 -15.61
C GLN A 290 20.23 34.48 -14.64
N LYS A 291 20.99 33.69 -13.88
CA LYS A 291 22.24 34.15 -13.29
C LYS A 291 23.34 33.40 -14.01
N GLU A 292 24.24 34.16 -14.59
CA GLU A 292 25.49 33.70 -15.18
C GLU A 292 26.20 32.78 -14.21
N THR A 293 26.05 31.49 -14.34
CA THR A 293 26.82 30.51 -13.60
C THR A 293 28.03 30.12 -14.45
N SER A 294 29.22 30.13 -13.83
CA SER A 294 30.48 29.73 -14.46
C SER A 294 30.35 28.39 -15.19
N GLY A 295 31.19 28.15 -16.22
CA GLY A 295 31.13 27.00 -17.11
C GLY A 295 31.08 25.63 -16.41
N LYS A 296 31.72 25.49 -15.22
CA LYS A 296 31.66 24.25 -14.39
C LYS A 296 30.27 23.98 -13.82
N ALA A 297 29.56 24.99 -13.33
CA ALA A 297 28.22 24.84 -12.80
C ALA A 297 27.19 24.51 -13.91
N LYS A 298 27.43 24.98 -15.14
CA LYS A 298 26.64 24.64 -16.34
C LYS A 298 26.81 23.18 -16.74
N MET A 299 28.02 22.63 -16.59
CA MET A 299 28.33 21.24 -16.90
C MET A 299 27.74 20.27 -15.86
N ILE A 300 27.84 20.61 -14.57
CA ILE A 300 27.21 19.86 -13.48
C ILE A 300 25.70 19.87 -13.61
N ASN A 301 25.08 21.03 -13.87
CA ASN A 301 23.65 21.11 -14.12
C ASN A 301 23.20 20.29 -15.35
N LYS A 302 24.00 20.21 -16.40
CA LYS A 302 23.68 19.42 -17.61
C LYS A 302 23.84 17.91 -17.39
N MET A 303 24.70 17.51 -16.45
CA MET A 303 24.97 16.12 -16.09
C MET A 303 23.91 15.53 -15.13
N PHE A 304 23.35 16.37 -14.25
CA PHE A 304 22.35 15.98 -13.24
C PHE A 304 20.91 16.44 -13.53
N TYR A 305 20.71 17.22 -14.58
CA TYR A 305 19.39 17.72 -15.00
C TYR A 305 19.15 17.33 -16.47
N ARG A 306 18.63 16.13 -16.70
CA ARG A 306 17.78 15.90 -17.85
C ARG A 306 16.36 16.28 -17.42
N PRO A 307 15.81 17.44 -17.79
CA PRO A 307 14.39 17.66 -17.64
C PRO A 307 13.72 16.56 -18.45
N LEU A 308 12.83 15.79 -17.81
CA LEU A 308 11.86 15.02 -18.56
C LEU A 308 11.27 16.00 -19.59
N ASN A 309 11.45 15.71 -20.87
CA ASN A 309 11.03 16.57 -21.98
C ASN A 309 9.49 16.56 -22.12
N SER A 310 8.76 16.32 -21.01
CA SER A 310 7.32 16.23 -21.00
C SER A 310 6.72 17.41 -20.26
N LYS A 311 5.75 18.04 -20.90
CA LYS A 311 4.78 18.95 -20.26
C LYS A 311 3.85 18.22 -19.27
N LYS A 312 4.11 16.94 -18.98
CA LYS A 312 3.27 16.07 -18.17
C LYS A 312 3.70 16.17 -16.71
N VAL A 313 2.74 16.40 -15.84
CA VAL A 313 2.89 16.38 -14.38
C VAL A 313 2.82 14.93 -13.94
N ILE A 314 3.72 14.51 -13.04
CA ILE A 314 3.68 13.20 -12.42
C ILE A 314 2.70 13.26 -11.25
N PRO A 315 1.62 12.47 -11.25
CA PRO A 315 0.72 12.39 -10.11
C PRO A 315 1.42 11.85 -8.87
N ILE A 316 1.18 12.50 -7.73
CA ILE A 316 1.75 12.12 -6.43
C ILE A 316 0.59 11.84 -5.47
N VAL A 317 0.65 10.69 -4.81
CA VAL A 317 -0.27 10.29 -3.75
C VAL A 317 0.52 10.17 -2.45
N LEU A 318 0.06 10.81 -1.37
CA LEU A 318 0.66 10.66 -0.04
C LEU A 318 0.30 9.29 0.52
N SER A 319 1.25 8.64 1.16
CA SER A 319 1.06 7.34 1.81
C SER A 319 2.04 7.11 2.97
N GLY A 320 1.95 5.95 3.61
CA GLY A 320 2.85 5.54 4.69
C GLY A 320 2.74 6.42 5.93
N GLY A 321 2.07 5.91 6.97
CA GLY A 321 1.78 6.64 8.21
C GLY A 321 0.77 7.79 8.05
N THR A 322 0.03 7.79 6.96
CA THR A 322 -1.03 8.75 6.70
C THR A 322 -2.27 8.48 7.56
N ASN A 323 -2.99 9.55 7.93
CA ASN A 323 -4.13 9.52 8.84
C ASN A 323 -5.12 10.66 8.57
N SER A 324 -5.98 10.98 9.53
CA SER A 324 -6.98 12.05 9.39
C SER A 324 -6.41 13.46 9.22
N GLN A 325 -5.13 13.69 9.52
CA GLN A 325 -4.46 15.00 9.45
C GLN A 325 -3.65 15.18 8.15
N SER A 326 -3.57 14.15 7.32
CA SER A 326 -2.62 14.13 6.17
C SER A 326 -2.86 15.26 5.18
N ARG A 327 -4.11 15.60 4.89
CA ARG A 327 -4.43 16.75 4.04
C ARG A 327 -3.98 18.07 4.68
N GLU A 328 -4.34 18.28 5.94
CA GLU A 328 -4.05 19.53 6.64
C GLU A 328 -2.54 19.79 6.71
N LEU A 329 -1.76 18.74 6.96
CA LEU A 329 -0.29 18.84 7.00
C LEU A 329 0.31 19.12 5.60
N ALA A 330 -0.24 18.50 4.54
CA ALA A 330 0.20 18.80 3.18
C ALA A 330 -0.14 20.25 2.78
N GLU A 331 -1.34 20.72 3.10
CA GLU A 331 -1.79 22.08 2.83
C GLU A 331 -0.97 23.11 3.63
N ALA A 332 -0.72 22.86 4.92
CA ALA A 332 0.14 23.71 5.75
C ALA A 332 1.59 23.81 5.24
N ALA A 333 2.09 22.74 4.65
CA ALA A 333 3.41 22.70 4.02
C ALA A 333 3.42 23.22 2.57
N TRP A 334 2.29 23.64 2.00
CA TRP A 334 2.15 24.05 0.59
C TRP A 334 2.57 22.96 -0.40
N VAL A 335 2.37 21.71 -0.02
CA VAL A 335 2.71 20.54 -0.85
C VAL A 335 1.49 20.07 -1.61
N ARG A 336 1.54 20.15 -2.94
CA ARG A 336 0.50 19.62 -3.81
C ARG A 336 0.62 18.12 -3.94
N CYS A 337 -0.50 17.41 -3.78
CA CYS A 337 -0.62 16.01 -4.13
C CYS A 337 -1.93 15.76 -4.89
N ASN A 338 -1.98 14.64 -5.58
CA ASN A 338 -3.11 14.25 -6.44
C ASN A 338 -4.08 13.33 -5.69
N GLY A 339 -3.70 12.90 -4.49
CA GLY A 339 -4.53 12.07 -3.64
C GLY A 339 -3.82 11.70 -2.34
N ILE A 340 -4.55 11.03 -1.48
CA ILE A 340 -4.07 10.52 -0.20
C ILE A 340 -4.47 9.06 -0.08
N ALA A 341 -3.50 8.21 0.23
CA ALA A 341 -3.67 6.80 0.50
C ALA A 341 -3.55 6.56 2.00
N ILE A 342 -4.51 5.88 2.61
CA ILE A 342 -4.49 5.58 4.04
C ILE A 342 -4.70 4.08 4.25
N GLY A 343 -3.80 3.47 5.01
CA GLY A 343 -3.81 2.05 5.30
C GLY A 343 -4.24 1.73 6.73
N THR A 344 -3.29 1.56 7.64
CA THR A 344 -3.51 1.09 9.01
C THR A 344 -4.56 1.93 9.73
N PHE A 345 -4.43 3.25 9.73
CA PHE A 345 -5.40 4.14 10.36
C PHE A 345 -6.82 3.95 9.79
N ALA A 346 -6.96 3.79 8.48
CA ALA A 346 -8.25 3.59 7.85
C ALA A 346 -8.88 2.23 8.20
N ARG A 347 -8.06 1.19 8.38
CA ARG A 347 -8.56 -0.11 8.84
C ARG A 347 -8.96 -0.08 10.30
N ASP A 348 -8.12 0.50 11.16
CA ASP A 348 -8.30 0.52 12.61
C ASP A 348 -9.58 1.23 13.01
N ILE A 349 -9.95 2.34 12.37
CA ILE A 349 -11.16 3.10 12.72
C ILE A 349 -12.48 2.37 12.39
N VAL A 350 -12.45 1.34 11.55
CA VAL A 350 -13.63 0.53 11.21
C VAL A 350 -13.50 -0.92 11.67
N GLU A 351 -12.40 -1.28 12.35
CA GLU A 351 -12.04 -2.66 12.69
C GLU A 351 -13.15 -3.35 13.49
N ASP A 352 -13.67 -2.73 14.53
CA ASP A 352 -14.71 -3.30 15.39
C ASP A 352 -15.98 -3.65 14.60
N PHE A 353 -16.34 -2.80 13.63
CA PHE A 353 -17.51 -3.04 12.79
C PHE A 353 -17.26 -4.17 11.78
N VAL A 354 -16.12 -4.17 11.08
CA VAL A 354 -15.83 -5.16 10.02
C VAL A 354 -15.50 -6.53 10.59
N ARG A 355 -15.09 -6.62 11.86
CA ARG A 355 -14.88 -7.88 12.57
C ARG A 355 -16.15 -8.42 13.23
N ASP A 356 -17.20 -7.63 13.31
CA ASP A 356 -18.47 -8.07 13.88
C ASP A 356 -19.04 -9.26 13.09
N GLU A 357 -19.54 -10.27 13.81
CA GLU A 357 -20.14 -11.48 13.22
C GLU A 357 -21.43 -11.17 12.45
N ASP A 358 -22.18 -10.16 12.93
CA ASP A 358 -23.42 -9.70 12.35
C ASP A 358 -23.24 -8.65 11.23
N PHE A 359 -22.00 -8.40 10.78
CA PHE A 359 -21.72 -7.37 9.78
C PHE A 359 -22.62 -7.41 8.54
N TYR A 360 -22.94 -8.59 8.02
CA TYR A 360 -23.80 -8.73 6.83
C TYR A 360 -25.30 -8.88 7.17
N SER A 361 -25.64 -9.22 8.42
CA SER A 361 -27.03 -9.43 8.86
C SER A 361 -27.67 -8.18 9.45
N ASP A 362 -26.87 -7.24 9.99
CA ASP A 362 -27.34 -5.96 10.52
C ASP A 362 -26.81 -4.77 9.71
N ILE A 363 -27.68 -4.16 8.93
CA ILE A 363 -27.34 -2.98 8.11
C ILE A 363 -26.87 -1.78 8.93
N ASN A 364 -27.24 -1.69 10.23
CA ASN A 364 -26.80 -0.59 11.08
C ASN A 364 -25.31 -0.66 11.36
N ILE A 365 -24.71 -1.85 11.40
CA ILE A 365 -23.26 -2.03 11.53
C ILE A 365 -22.57 -1.47 10.29
N ILE A 366 -23.03 -1.84 9.09
CA ILE A 366 -22.50 -1.32 7.82
C ILE A 366 -22.66 0.20 7.76
N LYS A 367 -23.81 0.74 8.17
CA LYS A 367 -24.08 2.17 8.18
C LYS A 367 -23.13 2.90 9.13
N SER A 368 -22.88 2.36 10.32
CA SER A 368 -21.95 2.94 11.30
C SER A 368 -20.52 2.96 10.77
N ALA A 369 -20.06 1.83 10.22
CA ALA A 369 -18.74 1.74 9.58
C ALA A 369 -18.61 2.74 8.41
N TYR A 370 -19.63 2.85 7.59
CA TYR A 370 -19.69 3.80 6.47
C TYR A 370 -19.56 5.26 6.93
N GLU A 371 -20.30 5.69 7.96
CA GLU A 371 -20.25 7.08 8.43
C GLU A 371 -18.86 7.43 8.99
N VAL A 372 -18.21 6.51 9.71
CA VAL A 372 -16.83 6.69 10.18
C VAL A 372 -15.86 6.80 8.99
N ALA A 373 -15.93 5.87 8.05
CA ALA A 373 -15.07 5.86 6.86
C ALA A 373 -15.30 7.11 5.99
N LYS A 374 -16.55 7.54 5.80
CA LYS A 374 -16.92 8.75 5.06
C LYS A 374 -16.31 10.01 5.66
N SER A 375 -16.31 10.12 6.99
CA SER A 375 -15.66 11.24 7.68
C SER A 375 -14.17 11.32 7.33
N LEU A 376 -13.46 10.19 7.35
CA LEU A 376 -12.05 10.11 6.98
C LEU A 376 -11.82 10.48 5.51
N VAL A 377 -12.61 9.91 4.59
CA VAL A 377 -12.50 10.19 3.14
C VAL A 377 -12.72 11.68 2.87
N HIS A 378 -13.74 12.28 3.50
CA HIS A 378 -14.04 13.70 3.32
C HIS A 378 -12.94 14.62 3.84
N LYS A 379 -12.38 14.34 5.02
CA LYS A 379 -11.27 15.11 5.60
C LYS A 379 -10.02 15.12 4.70
N ASN A 380 -9.82 14.06 3.93
CA ASN A 380 -8.62 13.87 3.11
C ASN A 380 -8.82 14.20 1.62
N LYS A 381 -9.92 14.84 1.23
CA LYS A 381 -10.07 15.38 -0.14
C LYS A 381 -9.28 16.68 -0.26
N MET A 382 -8.28 16.70 -1.15
CA MET A 382 -7.51 17.91 -1.44
C MET A 382 -8.41 18.99 -2.08
N THR A 383 -8.20 20.23 -1.69
CA THR A 383 -8.89 21.38 -2.31
C THR A 383 -8.12 21.86 -3.54
N LYS A 384 -8.83 22.37 -4.56
CA LYS A 384 -8.21 22.85 -5.80
C LYS A 384 -7.44 24.16 -5.64
N GLU A 385 -7.45 24.77 -4.47
CA GLU A 385 -6.96 26.12 -4.22
C GLU A 385 -5.47 26.23 -3.86
N LEU A 386 -4.71 25.14 -3.86
CA LEU A 386 -3.26 25.14 -3.62
C LEU A 386 -2.43 25.25 -4.90
#